data_889d9bb6638a6601cd0021010c73e434
#
_entry.id   889d9bb6638a6601cd0021010c73e434
#
_cell.length_a   1.000
_cell.length_b   1.000
_cell.length_c   1.000
_cell.angle_alpha   90.00
_cell.angle_beta   90.00
_cell.angle_gamma   90.00
#
_symmetry.space_group_name_H-M   'P 1'
#
loop_
_entity.id
_entity.type
_entity.pdbx_description
1 polymer ?
#
loop_
_entity_poly.entity_id
_entity_poly.type
_entity_poly.pdbx_seq_one_letter_code
_entity_poly.pdbx_strand_id
1 'polypeptide(L)'
;MRPCRKWFAALAVSTLCTLAFAAHPPEASPGDSYFLVKAGAYTPQAGDMDNFGTGVNAEIAVGHYFLPFLSGEFGTGYFESSNGGFKLSVVPATLAARLRVPLPIVKPYAILGGGAYFTTLDTPSSGSMNNTTFGYFAGAGVDFKIAFLLVNIEARYLWAEPSFSGTDTNIEGVVGTAGVGVEF
;
A
#
# COMPACT_ATOMS: atom_id res chain seq x y z
N MET A 1 -22.80 -28.38 -7.77
CA MET A 1 -23.35 -27.81 -6.52
C MET A 1 -22.19 -27.41 -5.59
N ARG A 2 -21.72 -26.16 -5.64
CA ARG A 2 -20.78 -25.59 -4.66
C ARG A 2 -21.05 -24.09 -4.46
N PRO A 3 -21.91 -23.71 -3.53
CA PRO A 3 -21.97 -22.33 -3.08
C PRO A 3 -21.98 -22.25 -1.54
N CYS A 4 -20.87 -22.53 -0.86
CA CYS A 4 -20.85 -22.34 0.60
C CYS A 4 -19.56 -21.72 1.16
N ARG A 5 -18.60 -21.35 0.30
CA ARG A 5 -17.26 -20.94 0.79
C ARG A 5 -17.07 -19.43 0.94
N LYS A 6 -17.96 -18.62 0.37
CA LYS A 6 -17.84 -17.15 0.39
C LYS A 6 -18.40 -16.46 1.64
N TRP A 7 -19.27 -17.13 2.39
CA TRP A 7 -19.94 -16.55 3.55
C TRP A 7 -19.11 -16.59 4.84
N PHE A 8 -18.20 -17.56 4.97
CA PHE A 8 -17.39 -17.69 6.19
C PHE A 8 -16.33 -16.57 6.33
N ALA A 9 -15.81 -16.04 5.24
CA ALA A 9 -14.84 -14.96 5.28
C ALA A 9 -15.48 -13.63 5.74
N ALA A 10 -16.70 -13.34 5.30
CA ALA A 10 -17.42 -12.13 5.69
C ALA A 10 -17.83 -12.12 7.17
N LEU A 11 -18.21 -13.29 7.71
CA LEU A 11 -18.57 -13.42 9.13
C LEU A 11 -17.33 -13.28 10.05
N ALA A 12 -16.18 -13.81 9.66
CA ALA A 12 -14.96 -13.71 10.45
C ALA A 12 -14.46 -12.26 10.57
N VAL A 13 -14.56 -11.47 9.51
CA VAL A 13 -14.18 -10.05 9.52
C VAL A 13 -15.13 -9.22 10.38
N SER A 14 -16.44 -9.46 10.31
CA SER A 14 -17.42 -8.73 11.12
C SER A 14 -17.30 -9.02 12.60
N THR A 15 -17.00 -10.26 12.98
CA THR A 15 -16.83 -10.66 14.38
C THR A 15 -15.53 -10.13 15.00
N LEU A 16 -14.46 -10.00 14.19
CA LEU A 16 -13.21 -9.40 14.65
C LEU A 16 -13.37 -7.89 14.91
N CYS A 17 -14.11 -7.18 14.07
CA CYS A 17 -14.40 -5.76 14.27
C CYS A 17 -15.24 -5.49 15.54
N THR A 18 -16.23 -6.31 15.82
CA THR A 18 -17.10 -6.12 17.01
C THR A 18 -16.39 -6.41 18.33
N LEU A 19 -15.48 -7.37 18.37
CA LEU A 19 -14.70 -7.68 19.58
C LEU A 19 -13.64 -6.61 19.89
N ALA A 20 -13.10 -5.91 18.89
CA ALA A 20 -12.09 -4.90 19.09
C ALA A 20 -12.64 -3.58 19.66
N PHE A 21 -13.89 -3.23 19.37
CA PHE A 21 -14.53 -2.02 19.90
C PHE A 21 -14.88 -2.11 21.39
N ALA A 22 -14.96 -3.30 21.96
CA ALA A 22 -15.39 -3.51 23.36
C ALA A 22 -14.23 -3.48 24.37
N ALA A 23 -12.98 -3.39 23.96
CA ALA A 23 -11.89 -3.83 24.81
C ALA A 23 -10.90 -2.79 25.34
N HIS A 24 -10.84 -1.53 24.91
CA HIS A 24 -9.91 -0.54 25.54
C HIS A 24 -10.16 0.90 25.08
N PRO A 25 -9.85 1.92 25.90
CA PRO A 25 -9.85 3.32 25.46
C PRO A 25 -8.78 3.54 24.38
N PRO A 26 -9.04 4.43 23.43
CA PRO A 26 -8.13 4.70 22.31
C PRO A 26 -6.81 5.30 22.79
N GLU A 27 -5.70 4.65 22.50
CA GLU A 27 -4.35 5.13 22.86
C GLU A 27 -3.76 6.18 21.92
N ALA A 28 -4.39 6.43 20.76
CA ALA A 28 -3.96 7.53 19.91
C ALA A 28 -4.84 8.73 20.14
N SER A 29 -4.25 9.82 20.49
CA SER A 29 -4.98 11.08 20.59
C SER A 29 -5.26 11.61 19.18
N PRO A 30 -6.47 12.16 18.93
CA PRO A 30 -6.65 12.98 17.75
C PRO A 30 -5.61 14.10 17.76
N GLY A 31 -4.88 14.26 16.65
CA GLY A 31 -3.80 15.23 16.53
C GLY A 31 -2.39 14.64 16.48
N ASP A 32 -2.20 13.37 16.87
CA ASP A 32 -0.91 12.69 16.71
C ASP A 32 -0.58 12.49 15.21
N SER A 33 0.71 12.51 14.93
CA SER A 33 1.22 12.28 13.57
C SER A 33 2.23 11.15 13.59
N TYR A 34 2.49 10.58 12.43
CA TYR A 34 3.54 9.56 12.29
C TYR A 34 4.33 9.75 11.01
N PHE A 35 5.58 9.28 11.05
CA PHE A 35 6.46 9.18 9.90
C PHE A 35 6.93 7.74 9.78
N LEU A 36 6.89 7.18 8.56
CA LEU A 36 7.32 5.81 8.27
C LEU A 36 8.31 5.81 7.10
N VAL A 37 9.32 4.96 7.19
CA VAL A 37 10.16 4.54 6.08
C VAL A 37 9.91 3.06 5.87
N LYS A 38 9.50 2.69 4.65
CA LYS A 38 9.12 1.33 4.29
C LYS A 38 9.98 0.83 3.13
N ALA A 39 10.31 -0.45 3.14
CA ALA A 39 10.98 -1.14 2.04
C ALA A 39 10.30 -2.50 1.81
N GLY A 40 10.33 -2.98 0.58
CA GLY A 40 9.66 -4.24 0.26
C GLY A 40 9.77 -4.64 -1.19
N ALA A 41 8.75 -5.32 -1.67
CA ALA A 41 8.70 -5.87 -3.01
C ALA A 41 7.37 -5.51 -3.70
N TYR A 42 7.45 -5.32 -5.00
CA TYR A 42 6.30 -5.21 -5.91
C TYR A 42 6.29 -6.44 -6.81
N THR A 43 5.16 -7.13 -6.86
CA THR A 43 4.95 -8.30 -7.72
C THR A 43 3.81 -7.99 -8.68
N PRO A 44 4.10 -7.81 -9.98
CA PRO A 44 3.08 -7.63 -11.02
C PRO A 44 2.10 -8.81 -11.05
N GLN A 45 0.83 -8.52 -11.33
CA GLN A 45 -0.23 -9.52 -11.43
C GLN A 45 -1.04 -9.37 -12.73
N ALA A 46 -0.75 -8.37 -13.56
CA ALA A 46 -1.42 -8.15 -14.82
C ALA A 46 -0.78 -8.95 -15.94
N GLY A 47 -1.60 -9.49 -16.87
CA GLY A 47 -1.15 -10.33 -17.98
C GLY A 47 -0.13 -9.65 -18.89
N ASP A 48 -0.19 -8.32 -19.03
CA ASP A 48 0.79 -7.54 -19.81
C ASP A 48 2.19 -7.53 -19.16
N MET A 49 2.26 -7.82 -17.86
CA MET A 49 3.48 -7.84 -17.07
C MET A 49 3.84 -9.23 -16.50
N ASP A 50 3.21 -10.29 -16.97
CA ASP A 50 3.49 -11.67 -16.52
C ASP A 50 4.97 -12.07 -16.66
N ASN A 51 5.69 -11.41 -17.58
CA ASN A 51 7.11 -11.63 -17.78
C ASN A 51 8.03 -10.77 -16.89
N PHE A 52 7.48 -9.78 -16.18
CA PHE A 52 8.27 -8.96 -15.26
C PHE A 52 8.42 -9.66 -13.90
N GLY A 53 9.65 -9.71 -13.42
CA GLY A 53 9.94 -10.29 -12.11
C GLY A 53 9.48 -9.41 -10.96
N THR A 54 9.48 -9.99 -9.75
CA THR A 54 9.30 -9.22 -8.52
C THR A 54 10.37 -8.14 -8.42
N GLY A 55 9.95 -6.91 -8.28
CA GLY A 55 10.80 -5.74 -8.17
C GLY A 55 10.98 -5.26 -6.73
N VAL A 56 11.87 -4.30 -6.54
CA VAL A 56 12.09 -3.65 -5.23
C VAL A 56 11.16 -2.46 -5.06
N ASN A 57 10.78 -2.19 -3.82
CA ASN A 57 9.98 -1.02 -3.43
C ASN A 57 10.60 -0.36 -2.20
N ALA A 58 10.67 0.98 -2.22
CA ALA A 58 11.02 1.81 -1.08
C ALA A 58 10.05 2.99 -1.01
N GLU A 59 9.57 3.33 0.19
CA GLU A 59 8.54 4.34 0.39
C GLU A 59 8.78 5.10 1.69
N ILE A 60 8.45 6.39 1.67
CA ILE A 60 8.29 7.21 2.87
C ILE A 60 6.83 7.65 2.97
N ALA A 61 6.30 7.67 4.19
CA ALA A 61 4.93 8.08 4.45
C ALA A 61 4.84 8.97 5.69
N VAL A 62 3.96 9.95 5.60
CA VAL A 62 3.59 10.84 6.72
C VAL A 62 2.09 10.74 6.90
N GLY A 63 1.65 10.49 8.13
CA GLY A 63 0.24 10.40 8.44
C GLY A 63 -0.16 11.24 9.64
N HIS A 64 -1.44 11.58 9.68
CA HIS A 64 -2.05 12.34 10.76
C HIS A 64 -3.35 11.68 11.20
N TYR A 65 -3.54 11.55 12.50
CA TYR A 65 -4.75 10.96 13.09
C TYR A 65 -5.82 12.02 13.31
N PHE A 66 -6.88 11.95 12.53
CA PHE A 66 -8.08 12.77 12.72
C PHE A 66 -8.97 12.23 13.85
N LEU A 67 -9.00 10.90 13.97
CA LEU A 67 -9.72 10.15 15.00
C LEU A 67 -8.81 9.02 15.51
N PRO A 68 -9.06 8.46 16.70
CA PRO A 68 -8.26 7.37 17.26
C PRO A 68 -8.14 6.15 16.35
N PHE A 69 -9.10 5.96 15.44
CA PHE A 69 -9.18 4.84 14.52
C PHE A 69 -8.99 5.23 13.05
N LEU A 70 -8.91 6.55 12.73
CA LEU A 70 -8.85 7.05 11.35
C LEU A 70 -7.68 8.02 11.19
N SER A 71 -6.79 7.74 10.24
CA SER A 71 -5.73 8.66 9.80
C SER A 71 -5.74 8.86 8.30
N GLY A 72 -5.26 10.04 7.87
CA GLY A 72 -4.84 10.30 6.51
C GLY A 72 -3.34 10.07 6.39
N GLU A 73 -2.89 9.55 5.25
CA GLU A 73 -1.48 9.28 4.96
C GLU A 73 -1.13 9.86 3.59
N PHE A 74 -0.04 10.61 3.52
CA PHE A 74 0.63 10.97 2.27
C PHE A 74 1.86 10.09 2.12
N GLY A 75 2.02 9.44 0.97
CA GLY A 75 3.14 8.57 0.65
C GLY A 75 3.81 8.96 -0.66
N THR A 76 5.11 8.79 -0.71
CA THR A 76 5.90 8.82 -1.94
C THR A 76 7.01 7.79 -1.85
N GLY A 77 7.54 7.37 -3.00
CA GLY A 77 8.55 6.32 -3.00
C GLY A 77 9.09 6.03 -4.38
N TYR A 78 9.65 4.87 -4.51
CA TYR A 78 10.20 4.34 -5.75
C TYR A 78 10.00 2.84 -5.79
N PHE A 79 9.49 2.33 -6.89
CA PHE A 79 9.56 0.91 -7.17
C PHE A 79 10.02 0.66 -8.60
N GLU A 80 10.70 -0.46 -8.79
CA GLU A 80 11.17 -0.87 -10.12
C GLU A 80 10.96 -2.36 -10.32
N SER A 81 10.76 -2.72 -11.57
CA SER A 81 10.73 -4.10 -12.04
C SER A 81 11.42 -4.17 -13.39
N SER A 82 12.10 -5.28 -13.68
CA SER A 82 12.86 -5.44 -14.91
C SER A 82 12.66 -6.82 -15.53
N ASN A 83 12.70 -6.87 -16.85
CA ASN A 83 12.67 -8.11 -17.62
C ASN A 83 13.39 -7.95 -18.96
N GLY A 84 14.33 -8.85 -19.28
CA GLY A 84 14.92 -8.97 -20.62
C GLY A 84 15.56 -7.71 -21.19
N GLY A 85 16.05 -6.77 -20.34
CA GLY A 85 16.61 -5.49 -20.74
C GLY A 85 15.60 -4.34 -20.73
N PHE A 86 14.32 -4.61 -20.48
CA PHE A 86 13.31 -3.58 -20.18
C PHE A 86 13.33 -3.25 -18.69
N LYS A 87 13.29 -1.96 -18.35
CA LYS A 87 13.24 -1.50 -16.97
C LYS A 87 12.06 -0.56 -16.80
N LEU A 88 11.15 -0.95 -15.89
CA LEU A 88 10.02 -0.12 -15.46
C LEU A 88 10.38 0.50 -14.12
N SER A 89 10.38 1.82 -14.05
CA SER A 89 10.61 2.59 -12.83
C SER A 89 9.41 3.47 -12.55
N VAL A 90 8.94 3.49 -11.31
CA VAL A 90 7.73 4.25 -10.93
C VAL A 90 8.00 5.03 -9.65
N VAL A 91 7.66 6.32 -9.68
CA VAL A 91 7.62 7.21 -8.51
C VAL A 91 6.16 7.53 -8.20
N PRO A 92 5.58 6.95 -7.14
CA PRO A 92 4.23 7.28 -6.71
C PRO A 92 4.19 8.55 -5.88
N ALA A 93 3.08 9.30 -5.98
CA ALA A 93 2.67 10.32 -5.02
C ALA A 93 1.22 10.04 -4.64
N THR A 94 0.98 9.57 -3.41
CA THR A 94 -0.28 8.97 -2.99
C THR A 94 -0.89 9.65 -1.78
N LEU A 95 -2.22 9.59 -1.71
CA LEU A 95 -3.01 9.93 -0.53
C LEU A 95 -3.85 8.72 -0.16
N ALA A 96 -3.93 8.43 1.13
CA ALA A 96 -4.67 7.29 1.64
C ALA A 96 -5.42 7.62 2.93
N ALA A 97 -6.49 6.87 3.18
CA ALA A 97 -7.13 6.77 4.48
C ALA A 97 -6.76 5.41 5.10
N ARG A 98 -6.37 5.42 6.37
CA ARG A 98 -6.10 4.21 7.16
C ARG A 98 -7.13 4.10 8.27
N LEU A 99 -7.83 2.98 8.30
CA LEU A 99 -8.77 2.61 9.36
C LEU A 99 -8.11 1.56 10.24
N ARG A 100 -7.73 1.92 11.45
CA ARG A 100 -7.04 1.02 12.37
C ARG A 100 -7.90 0.60 13.56
N VAL A 101 -7.58 -0.56 14.10
CA VAL A 101 -8.12 -1.00 15.39
C VAL A 101 -7.18 -0.49 16.48
N PRO A 102 -7.67 0.36 17.41
CA PRO A 102 -6.85 0.95 18.46
C PRO A 102 -6.58 -0.08 19.58
N LEU A 103 -5.53 -0.87 19.40
CA LEU A 103 -5.03 -1.81 20.42
C LEU A 103 -3.69 -1.29 20.98
N PRO A 104 -3.30 -1.66 22.21
CA PRO A 104 -2.13 -1.08 22.87
C PRO A 104 -0.80 -1.27 22.13
N ILE A 105 -0.50 -2.47 21.65
CA ILE A 105 0.80 -2.83 21.07
C ILE A 105 0.66 -3.14 19.58
N VAL A 106 -0.33 -3.96 19.21
CA VAL A 106 -0.54 -4.48 17.86
C VAL A 106 -1.75 -3.79 17.27
N LYS A 107 -1.57 -2.94 16.27
CA LYS A 107 -2.62 -2.10 15.68
C LYS A 107 -2.87 -2.53 14.23
N PRO A 108 -3.74 -3.52 13.98
CA PRO A 108 -4.11 -3.88 12.62
C PRO A 108 -4.94 -2.76 11.98
N TYR A 109 -4.75 -2.58 10.67
CA TYR A 109 -5.47 -1.56 9.92
C TYR A 109 -5.80 -2.02 8.49
N ALA A 110 -6.83 -1.39 7.93
CA ALA A 110 -7.09 -1.37 6.51
C ALA A 110 -6.66 -0.03 5.92
N ILE A 111 -6.19 -0.03 4.67
CA ILE A 111 -5.77 1.16 3.95
C ILE A 111 -6.46 1.20 2.59
N LEU A 112 -6.92 2.38 2.20
CA LEU A 112 -7.48 2.66 0.88
C LEU A 112 -6.94 4.01 0.42
N GLY A 113 -6.41 4.06 -0.79
CA GLY A 113 -5.82 5.29 -1.32
C GLY A 113 -5.75 5.33 -2.82
N GLY A 114 -5.22 6.44 -3.31
CA GLY A 114 -4.94 6.64 -4.72
C GLY A 114 -3.94 7.76 -4.91
N GLY A 115 -3.48 7.95 -6.14
CA GLY A 115 -2.51 8.98 -6.44
C GLY A 115 -2.02 8.97 -7.87
N ALA A 116 -1.03 9.80 -8.12
CA ALA A 116 -0.32 9.88 -9.38
C ALA A 116 0.91 8.96 -9.37
N TYR A 117 1.08 8.22 -10.45
CA TYR A 117 2.21 7.32 -10.67
C TYR A 117 3.01 7.83 -11.87
N PHE A 118 4.21 8.34 -11.60
CA PHE A 118 5.15 8.81 -12.61
C PHE A 118 5.99 7.63 -13.06
N THR A 119 5.67 7.11 -14.24
CA THR A 119 6.25 5.88 -14.77
C THR A 119 7.26 6.19 -15.86
N THR A 120 8.42 5.55 -15.79
CA THR A 120 9.45 5.58 -16.83
C THR A 120 9.71 4.16 -17.29
N LEU A 121 9.55 3.92 -18.58
CA LEU A 121 9.88 2.66 -19.24
C LEU A 121 11.13 2.85 -20.09
N ASP A 122 12.22 2.20 -19.71
CA ASP A 122 13.47 2.16 -20.48
C ASP A 122 13.48 0.94 -21.39
N THR A 123 13.69 1.19 -22.68
CA THR A 123 13.72 0.16 -23.73
C THR A 123 15.09 0.15 -24.40
N PRO A 124 15.72 -1.02 -24.61
CA PRO A 124 17.08 -1.11 -25.17
C PRO A 124 17.24 -0.49 -26.56
N SER A 125 16.16 -0.41 -27.35
CA SER A 125 16.18 0.04 -28.75
C SER A 125 15.52 1.39 -29.02
N SER A 126 14.69 1.92 -28.09
CA SER A 126 13.85 3.09 -28.33
C SER A 126 14.05 4.23 -27.31
N GLY A 127 14.93 4.03 -26.33
CA GLY A 127 15.14 5.01 -25.25
C GLY A 127 14.08 4.97 -24.15
N SER A 128 14.02 6.06 -23.36
CA SER A 128 13.08 6.18 -22.23
C SER A 128 11.74 6.78 -22.66
N MET A 129 10.66 6.19 -22.21
CA MET A 129 9.30 6.70 -22.37
C MET A 129 8.72 7.03 -20.99
N ASN A 130 8.17 8.24 -20.83
CA ASN A 130 7.58 8.70 -19.58
C ASN A 130 6.06 8.77 -19.71
N ASN A 131 5.37 8.36 -18.67
CA ASN A 131 3.93 8.50 -18.55
C ASN A 131 3.55 8.87 -17.12
N THR A 132 2.43 9.56 -16.96
CA THR A 132 1.82 9.84 -15.66
C THR A 132 0.40 9.31 -15.68
N THR A 133 0.09 8.40 -14.77
CA THR A 133 -1.25 7.84 -14.64
C THR A 133 -1.79 8.01 -13.23
N PHE A 134 -3.10 7.98 -13.10
CA PHE A 134 -3.76 7.89 -11.81
C PHE A 134 -4.10 6.43 -11.51
N GLY A 135 -3.88 6.03 -10.27
CA GLY A 135 -4.21 4.71 -9.80
C GLY A 135 -4.75 4.76 -8.37
N TYR A 136 -5.27 3.64 -7.94
CA TYR A 136 -5.76 3.45 -6.58
C TYR A 136 -5.24 2.14 -6.01
N PHE A 137 -5.30 2.02 -4.70
CA PHE A 137 -4.88 0.81 -4.01
C PHE A 137 -5.73 0.56 -2.78
N ALA A 138 -5.84 -0.69 -2.41
CA ALA A 138 -6.43 -1.12 -1.15
C ALA A 138 -5.55 -2.20 -0.52
N GLY A 139 -5.51 -2.23 0.80
CA GLY A 139 -4.67 -3.17 1.49
C GLY A 139 -4.96 -3.26 2.98
N ALA A 140 -4.08 -3.98 3.66
CA ALA A 140 -4.11 -4.12 5.10
C ALA A 140 -2.68 -4.22 5.65
N GLY A 141 -2.53 -3.86 6.91
CA GLY A 141 -1.25 -3.96 7.59
C GLY A 141 -1.41 -4.05 9.11
N VAL A 142 -0.27 -4.11 9.75
CA VAL A 142 -0.16 -4.13 11.20
C VAL A 142 0.96 -3.19 11.62
N ASP A 143 0.65 -2.28 12.54
CA ASP A 143 1.64 -1.47 13.24
C ASP A 143 1.89 -2.08 14.62
N PHE A 144 3.16 -2.24 14.96
CA PHE A 144 3.61 -2.58 16.31
C PHE A 144 4.18 -1.32 16.94
N LYS A 145 3.52 -0.81 17.99
CA LYS A 145 3.97 0.39 18.71
C LYS A 145 4.77 0.01 19.95
N ILE A 146 6.00 0.50 20.03
CA ILE A 146 6.90 0.34 21.19
C ILE A 146 7.36 1.75 21.59
N ALA A 147 6.72 2.32 22.58
CA ALA A 147 6.89 3.74 22.97
C ALA A 147 6.57 4.68 21.77
N PHE A 148 7.55 5.42 21.27
CA PHE A 148 7.42 6.30 20.09
C PHE A 148 7.75 5.60 18.77
N LEU A 149 8.32 4.39 18.82
CA LEU A 149 8.74 3.63 17.65
C LEU A 149 7.56 2.84 17.09
N LEU A 150 7.39 2.90 15.76
CA LEU A 150 6.46 2.07 14.99
C LEU A 150 7.26 1.08 14.14
N VAL A 151 6.88 -0.19 14.19
CA VAL A 151 7.29 -1.21 13.22
C VAL A 151 6.06 -1.58 12.42
N ASN A 152 6.13 -1.45 11.11
CA ASN A 152 5.02 -1.61 10.19
C ASN A 152 5.23 -2.81 9.27
N ILE A 153 4.17 -3.56 9.02
CA ILE A 153 4.09 -4.57 7.95
C ILE A 153 2.80 -4.32 7.19
N GLU A 154 2.87 -4.17 5.87
CA GLU A 154 1.74 -3.83 5.01
C GLU A 154 1.75 -4.66 3.74
N ALA A 155 0.57 -5.07 3.29
CA ALA A 155 0.33 -5.62 1.96
C ALA A 155 -0.82 -4.88 1.31
N ARG A 156 -0.63 -4.43 0.07
CA ARG A 156 -1.66 -3.73 -0.71
C ARG A 156 -1.69 -4.20 -2.15
N TYR A 157 -2.85 -4.14 -2.75
CA TYR A 157 -3.05 -4.35 -4.17
C TYR A 157 -3.19 -3.00 -4.86
N LEU A 158 -2.43 -2.80 -5.93
CA LEU A 158 -2.40 -1.60 -6.75
C LEU A 158 -3.16 -1.85 -8.05
N TRP A 159 -3.98 -0.87 -8.45
CA TRP A 159 -4.64 -0.79 -9.75
C TRP A 159 -4.21 0.50 -10.43
N ALA A 160 -3.47 0.41 -11.54
CA ALA A 160 -3.08 1.55 -12.35
C ALA A 160 -2.82 1.11 -13.80
N GLU A 161 -3.25 1.94 -14.74
CA GLU A 161 -3.18 1.67 -16.18
C GLU A 161 -2.49 2.84 -16.91
N PRO A 162 -1.14 2.90 -16.94
CA PRO A 162 -0.42 3.88 -17.75
C PRO A 162 -0.57 3.57 -19.23
N SER A 163 -0.73 4.62 -20.05
CA SER A 163 -0.83 4.51 -21.50
C SER A 163 0.47 4.94 -22.17
N PHE A 164 1.14 4.04 -22.89
CA PHE A 164 2.36 4.32 -23.64
C PHE A 164 2.09 4.27 -25.13
N SER A 165 2.32 5.39 -25.83
CA SER A 165 2.14 5.49 -27.29
C SER A 165 0.77 5.00 -27.78
N GLY A 166 -0.29 5.21 -26.99
CA GLY A 166 -1.65 4.78 -27.33
C GLY A 166 -1.96 3.31 -27.02
N THR A 167 -1.05 2.61 -26.36
CA THR A 167 -1.30 1.26 -25.80
C THR A 167 -1.37 1.36 -24.30
N ASP A 168 -2.48 0.91 -23.73
CA ASP A 168 -2.65 0.83 -22.29
C ASP A 168 -1.85 -0.37 -21.76
N THR A 169 -1.03 -0.14 -20.75
CA THR A 169 -0.24 -1.17 -20.08
C THR A 169 -0.73 -1.27 -18.65
N ASN A 170 -1.23 -2.41 -18.26
CA ASN A 170 -1.73 -2.63 -16.91
C ASN A 170 -0.56 -2.94 -15.97
N ILE A 171 -0.35 -2.10 -14.93
CA ILE A 171 0.67 -2.28 -13.88
C ILE A 171 0.06 -2.75 -12.55
N GLU A 172 -1.05 -3.47 -12.60
CA GLU A 172 -1.64 -4.05 -11.40
C GLU A 172 -0.69 -5.02 -10.72
N GLY A 173 -0.75 -5.02 -9.39
CA GLY A 173 0.11 -5.94 -8.65
C GLY A 173 -0.01 -5.82 -7.15
N VAL A 174 0.68 -6.72 -6.47
CA VAL A 174 0.80 -6.76 -5.01
C VAL A 174 2.07 -6.06 -4.58
N VAL A 175 1.94 -5.14 -3.63
CA VAL A 175 3.05 -4.49 -2.94
C VAL A 175 3.06 -4.99 -1.50
N GLY A 176 4.16 -5.62 -1.10
CA GLY A 176 4.42 -6.01 0.29
C GLY A 176 5.57 -5.21 0.86
N THR A 177 5.37 -4.57 2.02
CA THR A 177 6.40 -3.74 2.67
C THR A 177 6.53 -4.05 4.15
N ALA A 178 7.75 -3.84 4.65
CA ALA A 178 8.03 -3.70 6.07
C ALA A 178 8.71 -2.36 6.31
N GLY A 179 8.47 -1.74 7.44
CA GLY A 179 8.97 -0.41 7.72
C GLY A 179 9.14 -0.12 9.19
N VAL A 180 9.83 1.00 9.44
CA VAL A 180 10.02 1.55 10.78
C VAL A 180 9.70 3.05 10.74
N GLY A 181 9.26 3.57 11.86
CA GLY A 181 8.93 4.98 11.96
C GLY A 181 8.73 5.45 13.38
N VAL A 182 8.23 6.66 13.51
CA VAL A 182 7.97 7.31 14.80
C VAL A 182 6.55 7.89 14.80
N GLU A 183 5.91 7.84 15.96
CA GLU A 183 4.62 8.50 16.24
C GLU A 183 4.89 9.63 17.26
N PHE A 184 4.39 10.84 16.97
CA PHE A 184 4.63 12.08 17.74
C PHE A 184 3.42 13.01 17.72
#